data_64afec1d325c991af3443ec7f10a6779
#
_entry.id   64afec1d325c991af3443ec7f10a6779
#
_cell.length_a   1.000
_cell.length_b   1.000
_cell.length_c   1.000
_cell.angle_alpha   90.00
_cell.angle_beta   90.00
_cell.angle_gamma   90.00
#
_symmetry.space_group_name_H-M   'P 1'
#
loop_
_entity.id
_entity.type
_entity.pdbx_description
1 polymer ?
#
loop_
_entity_poly.entity_id
_entity_poly.type
_entity_poly.pdbx_seq_one_letter_code
_entity_poly.pdbx_strand_id
1 'polypeptide(L)'
;LFLLVVFCGCSRPTELTSPDGNIKLVFNLNEAGVMTYGVSVGGKPFITPSAMGFEGRDGLNLSKDFQIENTEFTTKDETWTQPWGENKSIRNHYNEMAVRLKDPANTRLTLRFRVFDDGLGFRYEYQVPQVDSVFVMDELTSFNLAQDGKSWSIPASFETYELLYRTLPVSKVDNANTPMTFKTDNGVYASIHEAALTDFPEMTLKHTEGCHF
;
A
#
# COMPACT_ATOMS: atom_id res chain seq x y z
N LEU A 1 10.02 -30.73 -37.71
CA LEU A 1 9.50 -29.39 -37.45
C LEU A 1 8.98 -29.33 -36.00
N PHE A 2 9.81 -28.82 -35.06
CA PHE A 2 9.39 -28.62 -33.67
C PHE A 2 8.67 -27.28 -33.57
N LEU A 3 7.39 -27.30 -33.25
CA LEU A 3 6.60 -26.10 -32.96
C LEU A 3 6.89 -25.65 -31.52
N LEU A 4 7.68 -24.59 -31.35
CA LEU A 4 7.93 -23.97 -30.07
C LEU A 4 6.69 -23.11 -29.70
N VAL A 5 5.81 -23.61 -28.88
CA VAL A 5 4.69 -22.82 -28.32
C VAL A 5 5.24 -21.96 -27.19
N VAL A 6 5.52 -20.71 -27.48
CA VAL A 6 5.84 -19.72 -26.46
C VAL A 6 4.53 -19.33 -25.75
N PHE A 7 4.32 -19.86 -24.54
CA PHE A 7 3.29 -19.34 -23.66
C PHE A 7 3.74 -17.96 -23.16
N CYS A 8 3.26 -16.92 -23.80
CA CYS A 8 3.34 -15.56 -23.27
C CYS A 8 2.39 -15.48 -22.08
N GLY A 9 2.91 -15.71 -20.88
CA GLY A 9 2.15 -15.61 -19.63
C GLY A 9 1.87 -14.14 -19.33
N CYS A 10 0.82 -13.58 -19.93
CA CYS A 10 0.30 -12.27 -19.55
C CYS A 10 -0.30 -12.44 -18.15
N SER A 11 0.41 -12.01 -17.10
CA SER A 11 -0.13 -11.99 -15.74
C SER A 11 -1.32 -11.03 -15.74
N ARG A 12 -2.51 -11.56 -15.51
CA ARG A 12 -3.72 -10.72 -15.39
C ARG A 12 -3.63 -9.96 -14.07
N PRO A 13 -3.90 -8.64 -14.04
CA PRO A 13 -3.95 -7.90 -12.82
C PRO A 13 -5.00 -8.50 -11.87
N THR A 14 -4.65 -8.55 -10.60
CA THR A 14 -5.55 -9.05 -9.56
C THR A 14 -6.26 -7.88 -8.91
N GLU A 15 -7.58 -7.91 -8.88
CA GLU A 15 -8.43 -6.77 -8.50
C GLU A 15 -9.20 -7.07 -7.22
N LEU A 16 -9.37 -6.03 -6.38
CA LEU A 16 -10.21 -6.04 -5.18
C LEU A 16 -11.05 -4.75 -5.14
N THR A 17 -12.33 -4.86 -4.84
CA THR A 17 -13.24 -3.71 -4.71
C THR A 17 -13.75 -3.58 -3.28
N SER A 18 -14.12 -2.35 -2.87
CA SER A 18 -14.88 -2.13 -1.65
C SER A 18 -16.24 -2.84 -1.70
N PRO A 19 -16.89 -3.08 -0.54
CA PRO A 19 -18.23 -3.70 -0.52
C PRO A 19 -19.26 -2.93 -1.34
N ASP A 20 -19.20 -1.59 -1.37
CA ASP A 20 -20.06 -0.72 -2.17
C ASP A 20 -19.64 -0.60 -3.65
N GLY A 21 -18.46 -1.14 -4.01
CA GLY A 21 -17.88 -1.09 -5.36
C GLY A 21 -17.27 0.25 -5.77
N ASN A 22 -17.20 1.24 -4.88
CA ASN A 22 -16.71 2.59 -5.21
C ASN A 22 -15.18 2.70 -5.24
N ILE A 23 -14.47 1.96 -4.37
CA ILE A 23 -13.01 1.90 -4.33
C ILE A 23 -12.56 0.60 -4.97
N LYS A 24 -11.63 0.69 -5.91
CA LYS A 24 -11.04 -0.47 -6.58
C LYS A 24 -9.53 -0.42 -6.47
N LEU A 25 -8.94 -1.48 -5.95
CA LEU A 25 -7.51 -1.73 -5.92
C LEU A 25 -7.14 -2.71 -7.04
N VAL A 26 -6.03 -2.45 -7.72
CA VAL A 26 -5.44 -3.34 -8.72
C VAL A 26 -4.01 -3.65 -8.28
N PHE A 27 -3.72 -4.91 -8.05
CA PHE A 27 -2.37 -5.42 -7.80
C PHE A 27 -1.78 -5.99 -9.07
N ASN A 28 -0.54 -5.65 -9.36
CA ASN A 28 0.22 -6.14 -10.50
C ASN A 28 1.55 -6.74 -10.06
N LEU A 29 1.92 -7.83 -10.73
CA LEU A 29 3.26 -8.41 -10.69
C LEU A 29 3.79 -8.46 -12.13
N ASN A 30 4.89 -7.75 -12.40
CA ASN A 30 5.49 -7.76 -13.73
C ASN A 30 6.34 -9.02 -13.99
N GLU A 31 6.90 -9.17 -15.19
CA GLU A 31 7.72 -10.31 -15.59
C GLU A 31 9.01 -10.46 -14.76
N ALA A 32 9.52 -9.36 -14.20
CA ALA A 32 10.67 -9.36 -13.27
C ALA A 32 10.26 -9.64 -11.81
N GLY A 33 9.01 -9.99 -11.56
CA GLY A 33 8.50 -10.26 -10.21
C GLY A 33 8.47 -9.02 -9.31
N VAL A 34 8.39 -7.81 -9.90
CA VAL A 34 8.27 -6.55 -9.16
C VAL A 34 6.78 -6.24 -8.95
N MET A 35 6.47 -5.88 -7.72
CA MET A 35 5.11 -5.61 -7.25
C MET A 35 4.73 -4.15 -7.41
N THR A 36 3.52 -3.90 -7.93
CA THR A 36 2.91 -2.57 -7.93
C THR A 36 1.43 -2.66 -7.59
N TYR A 37 0.88 -1.55 -7.10
CA TYR A 37 -0.56 -1.41 -6.90
C TYR A 37 -1.05 -0.08 -7.46
N GLY A 38 -2.35 -0.01 -7.73
CA GLY A 38 -3.04 1.21 -8.11
C GLY A 38 -4.43 1.23 -7.52
N VAL A 39 -5.00 2.42 -7.34
CA VAL A 39 -6.33 2.61 -6.75
C VAL A 39 -7.16 3.55 -7.60
N SER A 40 -8.42 3.23 -7.78
CA SER A 40 -9.42 4.13 -8.34
C SER A 40 -10.58 4.34 -7.38
N VAL A 41 -11.17 5.54 -7.42
CA VAL A 41 -12.34 5.95 -6.63
C VAL A 41 -13.40 6.48 -7.58
N GLY A 42 -14.60 5.92 -7.54
CA GLY A 42 -15.68 6.28 -8.46
C GLY A 42 -15.31 6.06 -9.94
N GLY A 43 -14.49 5.06 -10.24
CA GLY A 43 -13.99 4.75 -11.58
C GLY A 43 -12.87 5.67 -12.08
N LYS A 44 -12.40 6.63 -11.29
CA LYS A 44 -11.31 7.56 -11.65
C LYS A 44 -10.01 7.16 -10.94
N PRO A 45 -8.84 7.23 -11.61
CA PRO A 45 -7.55 6.99 -10.96
C PRO A 45 -7.37 7.91 -9.74
N PHE A 46 -6.93 7.32 -8.62
CA PHE A 46 -6.61 8.03 -7.38
C PHE A 46 -5.14 7.83 -6.99
N ILE A 47 -4.67 6.58 -6.98
CA ILE A 47 -3.25 6.21 -6.92
C ILE A 47 -2.91 5.51 -8.24
N THR A 48 -1.95 6.05 -8.97
CA THR A 48 -1.40 5.44 -10.18
C THR A 48 -0.43 4.31 -9.80
N PRO A 49 0.08 3.47 -10.72
CA PRO A 49 0.95 2.38 -10.36
C PRO A 49 2.09 2.82 -9.43
N SER A 50 2.07 2.28 -8.23
CA SER A 50 2.95 2.62 -7.11
C SER A 50 3.71 1.37 -6.68
N ALA A 51 4.98 1.54 -6.31
CA ALA A 51 5.88 0.45 -5.93
C ALA A 51 5.49 -0.14 -4.57
N MET A 52 5.93 -1.39 -4.35
CA MET A 52 5.78 -2.12 -3.09
C MET A 52 7.05 -2.94 -2.81
N GLY A 53 7.34 -3.13 -1.53
CA GLY A 53 8.42 -3.98 -1.06
C GLY A 53 9.47 -3.23 -0.24
N PHE A 54 10.57 -3.93 0.04
CA PHE A 54 11.66 -3.40 0.85
C PHE A 54 13.02 -3.73 0.24
N GLU A 55 14.03 -2.98 0.61
CA GLU A 55 15.44 -3.36 0.46
C GLU A 55 15.95 -3.97 1.76
N GLY A 56 16.46 -5.19 1.70
CA GLY A 56 17.11 -5.84 2.83
C GLY A 56 18.62 -5.60 2.84
N ARG A 57 19.25 -5.75 4.01
CA ARG A 57 20.69 -5.68 4.16
C ARG A 57 21.39 -6.81 3.39
N ASP A 58 22.62 -6.56 2.93
CA ASP A 58 23.51 -7.53 2.27
C ASP A 58 22.92 -8.17 1.00
N GLY A 59 22.06 -7.42 0.30
CA GLY A 59 21.42 -7.85 -0.95
C GLY A 59 20.25 -8.81 -0.75
N LEU A 60 19.72 -8.93 0.46
CA LEU A 60 18.49 -9.68 0.70
C LEU A 60 17.35 -9.08 -0.14
N ASN A 61 16.79 -9.91 -1.03
CA ASN A 61 15.73 -9.50 -1.93
C ASN A 61 14.36 -9.57 -1.23
N LEU A 62 13.67 -8.42 -1.17
CA LEU A 62 12.33 -8.29 -0.59
C LEU A 62 11.36 -7.52 -1.52
N SER A 63 11.73 -7.33 -2.80
CA SER A 63 10.96 -6.46 -3.72
C SER A 63 10.79 -6.98 -5.15
N LYS A 64 11.54 -7.99 -5.59
CA LYS A 64 11.55 -8.49 -6.97
C LYS A 64 11.72 -10.00 -7.03
N ASP A 65 11.72 -10.55 -8.25
CA ASP A 65 11.83 -11.98 -8.55
C ASP A 65 10.70 -12.85 -7.96
N PHE A 66 9.62 -12.23 -7.48
CA PHE A 66 8.47 -12.93 -6.93
C PHE A 66 7.59 -13.55 -8.02
N GLN A 67 6.94 -14.66 -7.67
CA GLN A 67 5.89 -15.31 -8.44
C GLN A 67 4.67 -15.52 -7.54
N ILE A 68 3.46 -15.38 -8.10
CA ILE A 68 2.22 -15.64 -7.35
C ILE A 68 2.05 -17.15 -7.20
N GLU A 69 2.02 -17.63 -5.94
CA GLU A 69 1.66 -19.02 -5.63
C GLU A 69 0.14 -19.20 -5.52
N ASN A 70 -0.54 -18.23 -4.88
CA ASN A 70 -1.99 -18.28 -4.65
C ASN A 70 -2.55 -16.87 -4.40
N THR A 71 -3.85 -16.72 -4.66
CA THR A 71 -4.61 -15.51 -4.29
C THR A 71 -5.94 -15.95 -3.68
N GLU A 72 -6.21 -15.46 -2.48
CA GLU A 72 -7.42 -15.75 -1.72
C GLU A 72 -8.24 -14.47 -1.53
N PHE A 73 -9.56 -14.60 -1.62
CA PHE A 73 -10.51 -13.50 -1.41
C PHE A 73 -11.46 -13.87 -0.28
N THR A 74 -11.68 -12.93 0.63
CA THR A 74 -12.65 -13.07 1.71
C THR A 74 -13.41 -11.77 1.90
N THR A 75 -14.61 -11.86 2.48
CA THR A 75 -15.39 -10.71 2.91
C THR A 75 -15.66 -10.84 4.40
N LYS A 76 -15.57 -9.73 5.12
CA LYS A 76 -15.90 -9.69 6.54
C LYS A 76 -16.91 -8.57 6.79
N ASP A 77 -17.91 -8.87 7.62
CA ASP A 77 -18.89 -7.89 8.11
C ASP A 77 -19.20 -8.26 9.56
N GLU A 78 -18.64 -7.51 10.48
CA GLU A 78 -18.84 -7.68 11.91
C GLU A 78 -18.99 -6.32 12.58
N THR A 79 -19.70 -6.29 13.72
CA THR A 79 -19.79 -5.10 14.54
C THR A 79 -19.31 -5.42 15.94
N TRP A 80 -18.45 -4.59 16.46
CA TRP A 80 -17.96 -4.68 17.83
C TRP A 80 -18.25 -3.40 18.61
N THR A 81 -18.29 -3.52 19.93
CA THR A 81 -18.59 -2.40 20.83
C THR A 81 -17.31 -2.04 21.58
N GLN A 82 -16.97 -0.75 21.55
CA GLN A 82 -15.85 -0.23 22.31
C GLN A 82 -16.34 0.45 23.61
N PRO A 83 -15.53 0.41 24.68
CA PRO A 83 -15.92 0.97 25.97
C PRO A 83 -15.93 2.49 26.01
N TRP A 84 -15.20 3.14 25.10
CA TRP A 84 -15.00 4.58 25.00
C TRP A 84 -14.66 4.99 23.57
N GLY A 85 -14.82 6.27 23.21
CA GLY A 85 -14.63 6.80 21.87
C GLY A 85 -15.91 7.48 21.37
N GLU A 86 -15.84 8.09 20.18
CA GLU A 86 -16.97 8.82 19.59
C GLU A 86 -18.14 7.90 19.20
N ASN A 87 -17.81 6.71 18.69
CA ASN A 87 -18.81 5.73 18.27
C ASN A 87 -18.80 4.53 19.19
N LYS A 88 -19.95 4.20 19.76
CA LYS A 88 -20.10 3.03 20.63
C LYS A 88 -19.97 1.72 19.84
N SER A 89 -20.49 1.68 18.64
CA SER A 89 -20.47 0.49 17.77
C SER A 89 -19.66 0.77 16.53
N ILE A 90 -18.69 -0.08 16.24
CA ILE A 90 -17.81 0.02 15.09
C ILE A 90 -18.14 -1.15 14.16
N ARG A 91 -18.60 -0.86 12.95
CA ARG A 91 -18.75 -1.87 11.90
C ARG A 91 -17.43 -2.06 11.16
N ASN A 92 -16.97 -3.28 11.11
CA ASN A 92 -15.77 -3.71 10.40
C ASN A 92 -16.22 -4.49 9.15
N HIS A 93 -16.44 -3.77 8.06
CA HIS A 93 -16.96 -4.32 6.80
C HIS A 93 -15.99 -4.05 5.66
N TYR A 94 -15.39 -5.11 5.13
CA TYR A 94 -14.39 -5.02 4.07
C TYR A 94 -14.36 -6.26 3.18
N ASN A 95 -13.82 -6.10 1.99
CA ASN A 95 -13.31 -7.18 1.18
C ASN A 95 -11.79 -7.28 1.37
N GLU A 96 -11.27 -8.51 1.50
CA GLU A 96 -9.86 -8.79 1.66
C GLU A 96 -9.33 -9.64 0.50
N MET A 97 -8.13 -9.32 0.05
CA MET A 97 -7.34 -10.11 -0.87
C MET A 97 -5.99 -10.41 -0.26
N ALA A 98 -5.64 -11.69 -0.16
CA ALA A 98 -4.32 -12.16 0.26
C ALA A 98 -3.59 -12.74 -0.94
N VAL A 99 -2.55 -12.06 -1.41
CA VAL A 99 -1.68 -12.52 -2.51
C VAL A 99 -0.46 -13.16 -1.90
N ARG A 100 -0.30 -14.48 -2.10
CA ARG A 100 0.86 -15.25 -1.65
C ARG A 100 1.89 -15.33 -2.75
N LEU A 101 3.07 -14.87 -2.45
CA LEU A 101 4.19 -14.74 -3.36
C LEU A 101 5.38 -15.53 -2.84
N LYS A 102 6.23 -15.95 -3.76
CA LYS A 102 7.46 -16.69 -3.47
C LYS A 102 8.54 -16.31 -4.47
N ASP A 103 9.77 -16.12 -4.00
CA ASP A 103 10.95 -15.91 -4.82
C ASP A 103 11.74 -17.25 -5.04
N PRO A 104 12.74 -17.28 -5.94
CA PRO A 104 13.58 -18.45 -6.16
C PRO A 104 14.40 -18.88 -4.94
N ALA A 105 14.70 -17.98 -4.01
CA ALA A 105 15.40 -18.27 -2.75
C ALA A 105 14.47 -18.83 -1.66
N ASN A 106 13.18 -19.05 -1.99
CA ASN A 106 12.15 -19.51 -1.09
C ASN A 106 11.73 -18.50 -0.02
N THR A 107 12.04 -17.21 -0.21
CA THR A 107 11.40 -16.14 0.55
C THR A 107 9.93 -16.12 0.21
N ARG A 108 9.07 -16.11 1.21
CA ARG A 108 7.62 -15.98 1.04
C ARG A 108 7.16 -14.66 1.52
N LEU A 109 6.22 -14.09 0.78
CA LEU A 109 5.53 -12.86 1.10
C LEU A 109 4.03 -13.06 0.94
N THR A 110 3.25 -12.72 1.95
CA THR A 110 1.81 -12.52 1.79
C THR A 110 1.55 -11.02 1.82
N LEU A 111 1.04 -10.49 0.72
CA LEU A 111 0.46 -9.14 0.67
C LEU A 111 -1.03 -9.26 1.00
N ARG A 112 -1.43 -8.61 2.09
CA ARG A 112 -2.83 -8.60 2.53
C ARG A 112 -3.41 -7.22 2.33
N PHE A 113 -4.39 -7.11 1.44
CA PHE A 113 -5.14 -5.90 1.16
C PHE A 113 -6.53 -5.99 1.73
N ARG A 114 -7.00 -4.93 2.38
CA ARG A 114 -8.39 -4.75 2.81
C ARG A 114 -8.93 -3.47 2.21
N VAL A 115 -10.07 -3.57 1.56
CA VAL A 115 -10.75 -2.41 0.98
C VAL A 115 -12.10 -2.27 1.65
N PHE A 116 -12.29 -1.11 2.28
CA PHE A 116 -13.52 -0.66 2.95
C PHE A 116 -14.26 0.32 2.03
N ASP A 117 -15.46 0.73 2.42
CA ASP A 117 -16.23 1.71 1.65
C ASP A 117 -15.64 3.13 1.72
N ASP A 118 -14.82 3.40 2.74
CA ASP A 118 -14.19 4.69 3.03
C ASP A 118 -12.65 4.68 2.95
N GLY A 119 -12.03 3.58 2.59
CA GLY A 119 -10.58 3.50 2.48
C GLY A 119 -10.03 2.12 2.22
N LEU A 120 -8.71 2.03 2.26
CA LEU A 120 -8.00 0.76 2.13
C LEU A 120 -6.77 0.72 3.03
N GLY A 121 -6.39 -0.48 3.42
CA GLY A 121 -5.12 -0.76 4.09
C GLY A 121 -4.45 -1.98 3.50
N PHE A 122 -3.14 -2.06 3.65
CA PHE A 122 -2.39 -3.26 3.31
C PHE A 122 -1.24 -3.48 4.28
N ARG A 123 -0.73 -4.71 4.30
CA ARG A 123 0.47 -5.08 5.06
C ARG A 123 1.26 -6.16 4.37
N TYR A 124 2.53 -6.22 4.71
CA TYR A 124 3.48 -7.24 4.28
C TYR A 124 3.65 -8.29 5.39
N GLU A 125 3.61 -9.57 5.02
CA GLU A 125 3.89 -10.70 5.91
C GLU A 125 5.02 -11.53 5.28
N TYR A 126 6.29 -11.23 5.65
CA TYR A 126 7.46 -11.91 5.11
C TYR A 126 7.82 -13.15 5.93
N GLN A 127 8.29 -14.18 5.24
CA GLN A 127 8.94 -15.35 5.79
C GLN A 127 10.24 -15.58 5.01
N VAL A 128 11.36 -15.24 5.62
CA VAL A 128 12.69 -15.39 5.03
C VAL A 128 13.33 -16.66 5.60
N PRO A 129 13.74 -17.62 4.76
CA PRO A 129 14.33 -18.88 5.24
C PRO A 129 15.61 -18.65 6.03
N GLN A 130 15.81 -19.45 7.10
CA GLN A 130 17.06 -19.53 7.88
C GLN A 130 17.49 -18.25 8.61
N VAL A 131 16.58 -17.27 8.76
CA VAL A 131 16.84 -16.07 9.55
C VAL A 131 15.69 -15.80 10.51
N ASP A 132 16.01 -15.41 11.73
CA ASP A 132 15.02 -15.05 12.78
C ASP A 132 14.65 -13.56 12.73
N SER A 133 15.47 -12.76 12.04
CA SER A 133 15.26 -11.31 11.89
C SER A 133 15.78 -10.81 10.56
N VAL A 134 15.14 -9.77 10.04
CA VAL A 134 15.51 -9.10 8.79
C VAL A 134 15.87 -7.65 9.09
N PHE A 135 16.96 -7.17 8.51
CA PHE A 135 17.31 -5.75 8.54
C PHE A 135 16.78 -5.08 7.28
N VAL A 136 15.75 -4.26 7.44
CA VAL A 136 15.21 -3.42 6.38
C VAL A 136 16.10 -2.18 6.25
N MET A 137 16.59 -1.90 5.06
CA MET A 137 17.46 -0.76 4.73
C MET A 137 16.67 0.39 4.12
N ASP A 138 15.62 0.07 3.33
CA ASP A 138 14.73 1.06 2.75
C ASP A 138 13.35 0.44 2.51
N GLU A 139 12.30 1.24 2.61
CA GLU A 139 10.95 0.89 2.23
C GLU A 139 10.62 1.50 0.87
N LEU A 140 10.25 0.65 -0.09
CA LEU A 140 9.97 1.03 -1.47
C LEU A 140 8.48 1.34 -1.71
N THR A 141 7.65 1.22 -0.67
CA THR A 141 6.23 1.54 -0.76
C THR A 141 6.06 2.99 -1.20
N SER A 142 5.35 3.20 -2.29
CA SER A 142 5.10 4.54 -2.82
C SER A 142 3.61 4.85 -2.95
N PHE A 143 3.29 6.14 -2.99
CA PHE A 143 1.95 6.69 -3.15
C PHE A 143 1.97 7.71 -4.28
N ASN A 144 1.79 7.25 -5.52
CA ASN A 144 1.80 8.09 -6.70
C ASN A 144 0.39 8.63 -6.95
N LEU A 145 0.07 9.78 -6.38
CA LEU A 145 -1.26 10.37 -6.51
C LEU A 145 -1.52 10.82 -7.94
N ALA A 146 -2.69 10.46 -8.47
CA ALA A 146 -3.09 10.74 -9.85
C ALA A 146 -3.37 12.23 -10.11
N GLN A 147 -3.56 13.03 -9.06
CA GLN A 147 -3.94 14.45 -9.14
C GLN A 147 -3.27 15.25 -8.06
N ASP A 148 -3.02 16.52 -8.34
CA ASP A 148 -2.64 17.50 -7.32
C ASP A 148 -3.86 17.85 -6.45
N GLY A 149 -3.66 18.73 -5.52
CA GLY A 149 -4.67 19.17 -4.60
C GLY A 149 -4.07 19.98 -3.46
N LYS A 150 -4.86 20.19 -2.42
CA LYS A 150 -4.45 20.89 -1.22
C LYS A 150 -4.14 19.90 -0.11
N SER A 151 -2.96 20.01 0.49
CA SER A 151 -2.55 19.18 1.63
C SER A 151 -2.50 19.95 2.94
N TRP A 152 -2.60 19.20 4.03
CA TRP A 152 -2.33 19.61 5.40
C TRP A 152 -1.34 18.61 5.97
N SER A 153 -0.11 19.03 6.16
CA SER A 153 0.99 18.15 6.59
C SER A 153 1.93 18.90 7.54
N ILE A 154 2.67 18.16 8.34
CA ILE A 154 3.82 18.65 9.08
C ILE A 154 5.10 18.22 8.38
N PRO A 155 6.16 19.06 8.37
CA PRO A 155 7.45 18.67 7.81
C PRO A 155 8.00 17.43 8.52
N ALA A 156 8.68 16.56 7.78
CA ALA A 156 9.36 15.44 8.39
C ALA A 156 10.43 15.90 9.39
N SER A 157 10.39 15.32 10.57
CA SER A 157 11.37 15.54 11.63
C SER A 157 11.53 14.26 12.43
N PHE A 158 12.77 13.79 12.59
CA PHE A 158 13.06 12.62 13.44
C PHE A 158 13.20 12.96 14.93
N GLU A 159 13.15 14.25 15.27
CA GLU A 159 13.35 14.72 16.63
C GLU A 159 12.03 15.10 17.31
N THR A 160 11.03 15.54 16.56
CA THR A 160 9.76 16.03 17.10
C THR A 160 8.62 15.99 16.09
N TYR A 161 7.42 15.70 16.59
CA TYR A 161 6.13 15.88 15.89
C TYR A 161 5.45 17.22 16.19
N GLU A 162 6.00 18.01 17.11
CA GLU A 162 5.40 19.27 17.58
C GLU A 162 5.70 20.43 16.62
N LEU A 163 5.45 20.23 15.31
CA LEU A 163 5.60 21.22 14.28
C LEU A 163 4.23 21.73 13.81
N LEU A 164 4.20 22.98 13.32
CA LEU A 164 2.97 23.54 12.79
C LEU A 164 2.60 22.91 11.45
N TYR A 165 1.31 22.63 11.28
CA TYR A 165 0.76 22.22 10.01
C TYR A 165 0.98 23.29 8.94
N ARG A 166 1.41 22.83 7.77
CA ARG A 166 1.51 23.63 6.56
C ARG A 166 0.37 23.27 5.63
N THR A 167 -0.15 24.30 4.95
CA THR A 167 -1.13 24.14 3.88
C THR A 167 -0.46 24.44 2.56
N LEU A 168 -0.24 23.42 1.74
CA LEU A 168 0.49 23.49 0.47
C LEU A 168 -0.25 22.70 -0.62
N PRO A 169 -0.04 22.99 -1.91
CA PRO A 169 -0.32 22.00 -2.95
C PRO A 169 0.42 20.70 -2.66
N VAL A 170 -0.19 19.55 -2.95
CA VAL A 170 0.44 18.24 -2.72
C VAL A 170 1.80 18.16 -3.42
N SER A 171 1.87 18.67 -4.66
CA SER A 171 3.11 18.74 -5.47
C SER A 171 4.20 19.68 -4.90
N LYS A 172 3.94 20.38 -3.80
CA LYS A 172 4.86 21.29 -3.13
C LYS A 172 5.15 20.87 -1.69
N VAL A 173 4.64 19.73 -1.26
CA VAL A 173 5.01 19.14 0.02
C VAL A 173 6.40 18.54 -0.16
N ASP A 174 7.31 18.89 0.75
CA ASP A 174 8.60 18.21 0.89
C ASP A 174 8.40 16.86 1.62
N ASN A 175 9.39 16.35 2.30
CA ASN A 175 9.20 15.20 3.16
C ASN A 175 8.23 15.55 4.29
N ALA A 176 7.29 14.65 4.58
CA ALA A 176 6.26 14.87 5.58
C ALA A 176 6.15 13.68 6.55
N ASN A 177 5.92 13.97 7.83
CA ASN A 177 5.47 12.95 8.77
C ASN A 177 4.02 12.55 8.46
N THR A 178 3.66 11.33 8.79
CA THR A 178 2.27 10.88 8.75
C THR A 178 1.55 11.22 10.07
N PRO A 179 0.23 11.43 10.06
CA PRO A 179 -0.65 11.39 8.89
C PRO A 179 -0.51 12.64 7.99
N MET A 180 -0.50 12.42 6.68
CA MET A 180 -0.65 13.50 5.70
C MET A 180 -2.07 13.48 5.15
N THR A 181 -2.84 14.53 5.42
CA THR A 181 -4.21 14.69 4.89
C THR A 181 -4.20 15.63 3.69
N PHE A 182 -5.01 15.31 2.68
CA PHE A 182 -5.13 16.15 1.50
C PHE A 182 -6.53 16.07 0.89
N LYS A 183 -6.83 17.07 0.06
CA LYS A 183 -8.02 17.11 -0.79
C LYS A 183 -7.56 17.29 -2.23
N THR A 184 -7.88 16.32 -3.08
CA THR A 184 -7.58 16.38 -4.51
C THR A 184 -8.41 17.44 -5.22
N ASP A 185 -7.96 17.89 -6.39
CA ASP A 185 -8.67 18.90 -7.20
C ASP A 185 -10.08 18.47 -7.60
N ASN A 186 -10.32 17.16 -7.74
CA ASN A 186 -11.67 16.62 -7.99
C ASN A 186 -12.52 16.44 -6.72
N GLY A 187 -12.02 16.88 -5.55
CA GLY A 187 -12.80 17.00 -4.31
C GLY A 187 -12.74 15.80 -3.36
N VAL A 188 -11.94 14.77 -3.65
CA VAL A 188 -11.77 13.62 -2.75
C VAL A 188 -10.83 14.01 -1.60
N TYR A 189 -11.28 13.78 -0.36
CA TYR A 189 -10.44 13.88 0.83
C TYR A 189 -9.82 12.52 1.14
N ALA A 190 -8.53 12.52 1.50
CA ALA A 190 -7.84 11.31 1.93
C ALA A 190 -6.73 11.63 2.94
N SER A 191 -6.30 10.60 3.65
CA SER A 191 -5.15 10.67 4.55
C SER A 191 -4.28 9.43 4.36
N ILE A 192 -2.96 9.63 4.34
CA ILE A 192 -1.97 8.55 4.34
C ILE A 192 -1.40 8.45 5.75
N HIS A 193 -1.52 7.27 6.37
CA HIS A 193 -1.00 7.01 7.71
C HIS A 193 -0.86 5.50 7.97
N GLU A 194 -0.21 5.15 9.07
CA GLU A 194 -0.13 3.78 9.58
C GLU A 194 -1.39 3.40 10.37
N ALA A 195 -1.83 2.15 10.21
CA ALA A 195 -3.00 1.64 10.93
C ALA A 195 -2.66 0.88 12.22
N ALA A 196 -1.50 0.22 12.29
CA ALA A 196 -1.11 -0.62 13.42
C ALA A 196 0.41 -0.57 13.61
N LEU A 197 0.88 0.45 14.28
CA LEU A 197 2.29 0.70 14.55
C LEU A 197 2.70 0.01 15.86
N THR A 198 2.89 -1.32 15.84
CA THR A 198 3.17 -2.12 17.05
C THR A 198 4.62 -2.59 17.15
N ASP A 199 5.23 -3.00 16.05
CA ASP A 199 6.57 -3.60 15.99
C ASP A 199 7.34 -3.18 14.72
N PHE A 200 6.98 -2.05 14.14
CA PHE A 200 7.61 -1.44 12.98
C PHE A 200 7.78 0.08 13.22
N PRO A 201 8.83 0.74 12.69
CA PRO A 201 9.01 2.18 12.83
C PRO A 201 7.91 2.95 12.10
N GLU A 202 7.67 4.18 12.57
CA GLU A 202 6.74 5.07 11.90
C GLU A 202 7.19 5.43 10.47
N MET A 203 6.23 5.70 9.61
CA MET A 203 6.47 6.07 8.23
C MET A 203 6.70 7.57 8.08
N THR A 204 7.72 7.93 7.35
CA THR A 204 7.93 9.29 6.84
C THR A 204 7.76 9.28 5.33
N LEU A 205 6.91 10.14 4.80
CA LEU A 205 6.71 10.29 3.37
C LEU A 205 7.86 11.10 2.77
N LYS A 206 8.55 10.50 1.81
CA LYS A 206 9.63 11.14 1.05
C LYS A 206 9.09 11.59 -0.30
N HIS A 207 9.03 12.91 -0.51
CA HIS A 207 8.64 13.45 -1.81
C HIS A 207 9.70 13.14 -2.87
N THR A 208 9.25 12.69 -4.02
CA THR A 208 10.12 12.39 -5.17
C THR A 208 9.91 13.39 -6.30
N GLU A 209 8.75 13.36 -6.96
CA GLU A 209 8.40 14.29 -8.02
C GLU A 209 6.88 14.47 -8.11
N GLY A 210 6.41 15.63 -8.56
CA GLY A 210 4.99 15.88 -8.76
C GLY A 210 4.18 15.64 -7.48
N CYS A 211 3.29 14.67 -7.49
CA CYS A 211 2.47 14.24 -6.33
C CYS A 211 2.84 12.81 -5.87
N HIS A 212 4.12 12.44 -5.99
CA HIS A 212 4.62 11.11 -5.66
C HIS A 212 5.43 11.13 -4.35
N PHE A 213 5.09 10.17 -3.47
CA PHE A 213 5.72 9.95 -2.17
C PHE A 213 6.14 8.51 -2.00
#